data_f6c4220f4fb54b5407eff7b23a3795f6
#
_entry.id   f6c4220f4fb54b5407eff7b23a3795f6
#
_cell.length_a   1.000
_cell.length_b   1.000
_cell.length_c   1.000
_cell.angle_alpha   90.00
_cell.angle_beta   90.00
_cell.angle_gamma   90.00
#
_symmetry.space_group_name_H-M   'P 1'
#
loop_
_entity.id
_entity.type
_entity.pdbx_description
1 polymer ?
#
loop_
_entity_poly.entity_id
_entity_poly.type
_entity_poly.pdbx_seq_one_letter_code
_entity_poly.pdbx_strand_id
1 'polypeptide(L)'
;RELELHGITNQAVAHAQPLKAYWEYFADLRQNGPLGAHHASVEESLLKKTWSHSRLAPNFLKPGQWVSEWGPWVDTKELYANLFPKVPSHALGKLIETFDLLDKLDLLGQEFCPKPRRKFHAALYDALASAVLLLHLSTYEELSKDITLPWLLAQSFASSAKRQEALQGNLL
;
A
#
# COMPACT_ATOMS: atom_id res chain seq x y z
N ARG A 1 -22.77 -3.29 10.63
CA ARG A 1 -22.28 -2.93 9.28
C ARG A 1 -20.79 -3.26 9.12
N GLU A 2 -19.92 -2.81 10.04
CA GLU A 2 -18.46 -3.12 9.97
C GLU A 2 -18.21 -4.62 10.17
N LEU A 3 -18.85 -5.25 11.17
CA LEU A 3 -18.72 -6.68 11.43
C LEU A 3 -19.09 -7.55 10.21
N GLU A 4 -20.08 -7.14 9.44
CA GLU A 4 -20.49 -7.82 8.20
C GLU A 4 -19.42 -7.74 7.11
N LEU A 5 -18.65 -6.64 7.06
CA LEU A 5 -17.60 -6.45 6.08
C LEU A 5 -16.37 -7.32 6.39
N HIS A 6 -15.79 -7.19 7.57
CA HIS A 6 -14.52 -7.84 7.91
C HIS A 6 -14.68 -9.15 8.71
N GLY A 7 -15.88 -9.41 9.29
CA GLY A 7 -16.17 -10.64 10.06
C GLY A 7 -15.34 -10.80 11.33
N ILE A 8 -14.75 -9.72 11.88
CA ILE A 8 -13.96 -9.76 13.11
C ILE A 8 -14.89 -9.47 14.30
N THR A 9 -15.12 -10.47 15.13
CA THR A 9 -15.94 -10.35 16.35
C THR A 9 -15.10 -9.86 17.53
N ASN A 10 -15.74 -9.29 18.55
CA ASN A 10 -15.07 -8.93 19.80
C ASN A 10 -14.38 -10.16 20.44
N GLN A 11 -14.97 -11.34 20.32
CA GLN A 11 -14.39 -12.59 20.81
C GLN A 11 -13.11 -12.95 20.06
N ALA A 12 -13.06 -12.74 18.74
CA ALA A 12 -11.88 -13.02 17.93
C ALA A 12 -10.66 -12.15 18.31
N VAL A 13 -10.88 -10.96 18.89
CA VAL A 13 -9.81 -10.03 19.30
C VAL A 13 -9.63 -9.92 20.81
N ALA A 14 -10.38 -10.68 21.61
CA ALA A 14 -10.36 -10.57 23.07
C ALA A 14 -8.96 -10.77 23.69
N HIS A 15 -8.11 -11.55 23.04
CA HIS A 15 -6.73 -11.82 23.48
C HIS A 15 -5.68 -11.23 22.54
N ALA A 16 -6.07 -10.43 21.54
CA ALA A 16 -5.14 -9.79 20.65
C ALA A 16 -4.43 -8.61 21.35
N GLN A 17 -3.15 -8.46 21.09
CA GLN A 17 -2.41 -7.29 21.55
C GLN A 17 -2.94 -6.03 20.83
N PRO A 18 -3.04 -4.88 21.53
CA PRO A 18 -3.44 -3.64 20.90
C PRO A 18 -2.41 -3.20 19.85
N LEU A 19 -2.85 -2.55 18.77
CA LEU A 19 -1.98 -2.09 17.68
C LEU A 19 -0.79 -1.27 18.19
N LYS A 20 -0.98 -0.46 19.23
CA LYS A 20 0.09 0.35 19.82
C LYS A 20 1.28 -0.45 20.37
N ALA A 21 1.09 -1.73 20.69
CA ALA A 21 2.17 -2.60 21.15
C ALA A 21 3.18 -2.95 20.04
N TYR A 22 2.81 -2.74 18.78
CA TYR A 22 3.64 -3.07 17.61
C TYR A 22 4.44 -1.86 17.08
N TRP A 23 4.61 -0.81 17.89
CA TRP A 23 5.30 0.41 17.47
C TRP A 23 6.71 0.17 16.93
N GLU A 24 7.54 -0.58 17.66
CA GLU A 24 8.92 -0.84 17.25
C GLU A 24 8.95 -1.61 15.93
N TYR A 25 8.11 -2.63 15.78
CA TYR A 25 8.01 -3.41 14.56
C TYR A 25 7.61 -2.52 13.35
N PHE A 26 6.61 -1.66 13.54
CA PHE A 26 6.18 -0.71 12.50
C PHE A 26 7.30 0.29 12.14
N ALA A 27 8.00 0.82 13.16
CA ALA A 27 9.09 1.75 12.96
C ALA A 27 10.26 1.10 12.19
N ASP A 28 10.58 -0.16 12.50
CA ASP A 28 11.63 -0.92 11.81
C ASP A 28 11.28 -1.20 10.34
N LEU A 29 10.04 -1.56 10.04
CA LEU A 29 9.60 -1.73 8.65
C LEU A 29 9.88 -0.47 7.82
N ARG A 30 9.61 0.71 8.37
CA ARG A 30 9.83 2.01 7.70
C ARG A 30 11.33 2.36 7.50
N GLN A 31 12.22 1.79 8.29
CA GLN A 31 13.67 1.97 8.11
C GLN A 31 14.18 1.18 6.89
N ASN A 32 13.54 0.08 6.55
CA ASN A 32 14.00 -0.86 5.55
C ASN A 32 13.35 -0.67 4.17
N GLY A 33 12.26 0.10 4.08
CA GLY A 33 11.57 0.37 2.82
C GLY A 33 10.29 1.19 3.01
N PRO A 34 9.70 1.65 1.91
CA PRO A 34 8.38 2.27 1.97
C PRO A 34 7.31 1.23 2.31
N LEU A 35 6.22 1.70 2.85
CA LEU A 35 5.03 0.88 3.08
C LEU A 35 4.18 0.84 1.81
N GLY A 36 3.55 -0.31 1.53
CA GLY A 36 2.61 -0.46 0.42
C GLY A 36 1.17 -0.49 0.93
N ALA A 37 0.27 0.23 0.26
CA ALA A 37 -1.16 0.17 0.54
C ALA A 37 -1.98 0.52 -0.71
N HIS A 38 -3.29 0.22 -0.64
CA HIS A 38 -4.26 0.73 -1.59
C HIS A 38 -5.11 1.79 -0.91
N HIS A 39 -4.95 3.06 -1.28
CA HIS A 39 -5.52 4.21 -0.60
C HIS A 39 -4.86 4.47 0.78
N ALA A 40 -3.54 4.65 0.77
CA ALA A 40 -2.67 4.75 1.96
C ALA A 40 -3.11 5.80 3.00
N SER A 41 -3.89 6.81 2.61
CA SER A 41 -4.43 7.79 3.55
C SER A 41 -5.32 7.19 4.65
N VAL A 42 -5.91 6.01 4.41
CA VAL A 42 -6.72 5.28 5.40
C VAL A 42 -5.81 4.72 6.48
N GLU A 43 -4.75 4.00 6.07
CA GLU A 43 -3.73 3.43 6.97
C GLU A 43 -3.04 4.54 7.74
N GLU A 44 -2.63 5.61 7.07
CA GLU A 44 -1.98 6.75 7.72
C GLU A 44 -2.87 7.39 8.80
N SER A 45 -4.17 7.52 8.53
CA SER A 45 -5.13 8.03 9.49
C SER A 45 -5.27 7.14 10.73
N LEU A 46 -5.21 5.82 10.56
CA LEU A 46 -5.23 4.85 11.65
C LEU A 46 -3.94 4.94 12.49
N LEU A 47 -2.79 5.04 11.84
CA LEU A 47 -1.49 5.16 12.51
C LEU A 47 -1.43 6.43 13.36
N LYS A 48 -1.86 7.58 12.82
CA LYS A 48 -1.95 8.86 13.52
C LYS A 48 -2.89 8.83 14.74
N LYS A 49 -3.94 8.02 14.70
CA LYS A 49 -4.84 7.81 15.86
C LYS A 49 -4.25 6.89 16.90
N THR A 50 -3.38 5.97 16.50
CA THR A 50 -2.81 4.94 17.38
C THR A 50 -1.57 5.45 18.11
N TRP A 51 -0.71 6.21 17.42
CA TRP A 51 0.55 6.73 17.96
C TRP A 51 0.60 8.25 17.83
N SER A 52 1.19 8.90 18.84
CA SER A 52 1.23 10.38 18.94
C SER A 52 2.23 11.04 18.00
N HIS A 53 3.24 10.27 17.53
CA HIS A 53 4.31 10.77 16.66
C HIS A 53 4.83 9.66 15.78
N SER A 54 5.34 10.01 14.61
CA SER A 54 6.12 9.11 13.77
C SER A 54 7.60 9.17 14.19
N ARG A 55 8.33 8.07 14.04
CA ARG A 55 9.80 8.08 14.07
C ARG A 55 10.32 8.55 12.72
N LEU A 56 11.49 9.20 12.69
CA LEU A 56 12.16 9.51 11.44
C LEU A 56 12.39 8.23 10.62
N ALA A 57 12.19 8.33 9.32
CA ALA A 57 12.46 7.27 8.36
C ALA A 57 13.28 7.81 7.19
N PRO A 58 14.03 6.96 6.47
CA PRO A 58 14.77 7.39 5.29
C PRO A 58 13.85 8.00 4.22
N ASN A 59 14.32 9.04 3.57
CA ASN A 59 13.66 9.58 2.40
C ASN A 59 14.12 8.78 1.17
N PHE A 60 13.29 7.85 0.69
CA PHE A 60 13.62 7.01 -0.46
C PHE A 60 13.56 7.78 -1.80
N LEU A 61 13.04 9.02 -1.82
CA LEU A 61 13.11 9.92 -2.96
C LEU A 61 14.43 10.70 -2.98
N LYS A 62 15.00 11.00 -1.81
CA LYS A 62 16.22 11.80 -1.66
C LYS A 62 17.18 11.09 -0.70
N PRO A 63 18.05 10.22 -1.21
CA PRO A 63 18.99 9.46 -0.37
C PRO A 63 19.79 10.36 0.57
N GLY A 64 20.00 9.92 1.79
CA GLY A 64 20.70 10.68 2.83
C GLY A 64 19.83 11.70 3.58
N GLN A 65 18.59 11.90 3.19
CA GLN A 65 17.60 12.72 3.93
C GLN A 65 16.67 11.83 4.76
N TRP A 66 16.00 12.44 5.71
CA TRP A 66 15.05 11.79 6.61
C TRP A 66 13.72 12.53 6.58
N VAL A 67 12.64 11.79 6.77
CA VAL A 67 11.28 12.30 6.80
C VAL A 67 10.60 11.94 8.13
N SER A 68 9.72 12.83 8.60
CA SER A 68 8.94 12.65 9.81
C SER A 68 7.46 12.30 9.54
N GLU A 69 7.10 12.12 8.29
CA GLU A 69 5.78 11.66 7.87
C GLU A 69 5.55 10.20 8.28
N TRP A 70 4.30 9.75 8.25
CA TRP A 70 3.91 8.37 8.58
C TRP A 70 4.24 7.34 7.49
N GLY A 71 4.55 7.82 6.28
CA GLY A 71 5.08 7.02 5.18
C GLY A 71 6.59 6.77 5.29
N PRO A 72 7.28 6.64 4.14
CA PRO A 72 6.68 6.83 2.80
C PRO A 72 5.76 5.68 2.35
N TRP A 73 4.83 6.01 1.46
CA TRP A 73 3.84 5.06 0.96
C TRP A 73 3.97 4.85 -0.55
N VAL A 74 3.93 3.59 -0.98
CA VAL A 74 3.59 3.23 -2.36
C VAL A 74 2.08 2.99 -2.38
N ASP A 75 1.31 3.95 -2.91
CA ASP A 75 -0.14 3.89 -2.96
C ASP A 75 -0.62 3.35 -4.31
N THR A 76 -1.05 2.09 -4.33
CA THR A 76 -1.48 1.44 -5.57
C THR A 76 -2.74 2.04 -6.18
N LYS A 77 -3.59 2.70 -5.39
CA LYS A 77 -4.75 3.42 -5.94
C LYS A 77 -4.30 4.63 -6.77
N GLU A 78 -3.41 5.45 -6.20
CA GLU A 78 -2.90 6.64 -6.88
C GLU A 78 -2.02 6.26 -8.09
N LEU A 79 -1.17 5.23 -7.95
CA LEU A 79 -0.40 4.65 -9.05
C LEU A 79 -1.30 4.30 -10.24
N TYR A 80 -2.32 3.50 -10.00
CA TYR A 80 -3.22 3.08 -11.07
C TYR A 80 -4.09 4.22 -11.61
N ALA A 81 -4.50 5.17 -10.78
CA ALA A 81 -5.21 6.37 -11.24
C ALA A 81 -4.35 7.24 -12.17
N ASN A 82 -3.03 7.30 -11.92
CA ASN A 82 -2.11 8.07 -12.72
C ASN A 82 -1.69 7.35 -14.02
N LEU A 83 -1.48 6.05 -13.97
CA LEU A 83 -1.03 5.25 -15.12
C LEU A 83 -2.18 4.82 -16.03
N PHE A 84 -3.33 4.54 -15.46
CA PHE A 84 -4.51 4.03 -16.17
C PHE A 84 -5.76 4.91 -15.89
N PRO A 85 -5.74 6.21 -16.25
CA PRO A 85 -6.81 7.14 -15.89
C PRO A 85 -8.16 6.83 -16.57
N LYS A 86 -8.15 5.98 -17.60
CA LYS A 86 -9.38 5.59 -18.34
C LYS A 86 -10.09 4.37 -17.74
N VAL A 87 -9.51 3.73 -16.72
CA VAL A 87 -10.16 2.62 -16.04
C VAL A 87 -11.41 3.13 -15.29
N PRO A 88 -12.56 2.46 -15.41
CA PRO A 88 -13.83 2.96 -14.87
C PRO A 88 -13.84 3.11 -13.34
N SER A 89 -13.01 2.34 -12.63
CA SER A 89 -12.92 2.37 -11.17
C SER A 89 -11.53 2.00 -10.69
N HIS A 90 -11.01 2.77 -9.74
CA HIS A 90 -9.74 2.49 -9.06
C HIS A 90 -9.94 1.86 -7.67
N ALA A 91 -11.10 1.26 -7.40
CA ALA A 91 -11.30 0.44 -6.21
C ALA A 91 -10.51 -0.88 -6.35
N LEU A 92 -9.90 -1.35 -5.25
CA LEU A 92 -8.97 -2.50 -5.25
C LEU A 92 -9.53 -3.73 -5.99
N GLY A 93 -10.70 -4.21 -5.59
CA GLY A 93 -11.33 -5.37 -6.23
C GLY A 93 -11.64 -5.13 -7.72
N LYS A 94 -12.02 -3.90 -8.10
CA LYS A 94 -12.30 -3.57 -9.50
C LYS A 94 -11.03 -3.53 -10.36
N LEU A 95 -9.91 -3.09 -9.82
CA LEU A 95 -8.63 -3.19 -10.52
C LEU A 95 -8.20 -4.66 -10.70
N ILE A 96 -8.32 -5.49 -9.67
CA ILE A 96 -8.02 -6.93 -9.77
C ILE A 96 -8.87 -7.61 -10.85
N GLU A 97 -10.18 -7.30 -10.91
CA GLU A 97 -11.07 -7.80 -11.97
C GLU A 97 -10.69 -7.25 -13.35
N THR A 98 -10.46 -5.94 -13.47
CA THR A 98 -10.19 -5.27 -14.75
C THR A 98 -8.91 -5.77 -15.42
N PHE A 99 -7.90 -6.10 -14.62
CA PHE A 99 -6.60 -6.58 -15.11
C PHE A 99 -6.46 -8.10 -15.06
N ASP A 100 -7.56 -8.84 -14.83
CA ASP A 100 -7.60 -10.31 -14.80
C ASP A 100 -6.56 -10.94 -13.84
N LEU A 101 -6.48 -10.40 -12.62
CA LEU A 101 -5.49 -10.78 -11.62
C LEU A 101 -6.05 -11.68 -10.51
N LEU A 102 -7.32 -12.09 -10.61
CA LEU A 102 -8.00 -12.82 -9.53
C LEU A 102 -7.34 -14.18 -9.26
N ASP A 103 -7.02 -14.94 -10.30
CA ASP A 103 -6.37 -16.26 -10.14
C ASP A 103 -5.02 -16.15 -9.42
N LYS A 104 -4.22 -15.14 -9.77
CA LYS A 104 -2.94 -14.87 -9.10
C LYS A 104 -3.13 -14.48 -7.64
N LEU A 105 -4.12 -13.65 -7.35
CA LEU A 105 -4.48 -13.26 -5.98
C LEU A 105 -4.97 -14.45 -5.17
N ASP A 106 -5.79 -15.32 -5.76
CA ASP A 106 -6.33 -16.50 -5.10
C ASP A 106 -5.24 -17.52 -4.76
N LEU A 107 -4.25 -17.71 -5.63
CA LEU A 107 -3.09 -18.55 -5.33
C LEU A 107 -2.33 -18.03 -4.10
N LEU A 108 -2.02 -16.74 -4.06
CA LEU A 108 -1.38 -16.13 -2.89
C LEU A 108 -2.27 -16.18 -1.65
N GLY A 109 -3.56 -15.95 -1.82
CA GLY A 109 -4.54 -16.08 -0.75
C GLY A 109 -4.59 -17.50 -0.17
N GLN A 110 -4.44 -18.54 -1.00
CA GLN A 110 -4.37 -19.92 -0.54
C GLN A 110 -3.11 -20.20 0.29
N GLU A 111 -2.01 -19.59 -0.04
CA GLU A 111 -0.73 -19.76 0.65
C GLU A 111 -0.69 -18.98 1.98
N PHE A 112 -1.11 -17.72 1.97
CA PHE A 112 -0.88 -16.79 3.09
C PHE A 112 -2.09 -16.51 3.96
N CYS A 113 -3.33 -16.68 3.44
CA CYS A 113 -4.52 -16.32 4.18
C CYS A 113 -5.26 -17.55 4.73
N PRO A 114 -5.70 -17.52 6.00
CA PRO A 114 -6.66 -18.48 6.50
C PRO A 114 -7.93 -18.49 5.63
N LYS A 115 -8.48 -19.69 5.34
CA LYS A 115 -9.63 -19.85 4.43
C LYS A 115 -10.78 -18.86 4.65
N PRO A 116 -11.24 -18.53 5.88
CA PRO A 116 -12.31 -17.56 6.10
C PRO A 116 -11.94 -16.12 5.78
N ARG A 117 -10.64 -15.82 5.57
CA ARG A 117 -10.08 -14.48 5.31
C ARG A 117 -9.64 -14.27 3.86
N ARG A 118 -9.89 -15.22 2.98
CA ARG A 118 -9.58 -15.14 1.54
C ARG A 118 -10.68 -14.36 0.82
N LYS A 119 -10.84 -13.10 1.15
CA LYS A 119 -11.85 -12.21 0.58
C LYS A 119 -11.45 -10.76 0.76
N PHE A 120 -11.94 -9.88 -0.09
CA PHE A 120 -11.80 -8.44 0.10
C PHE A 120 -12.37 -7.98 1.45
N HIS A 121 -11.82 -6.92 1.97
CA HIS A 121 -12.02 -6.38 3.33
C HIS A 121 -11.42 -7.25 4.45
N ALA A 122 -10.59 -8.23 4.10
CA ALA A 122 -9.69 -8.86 5.05
C ALA A 122 -8.28 -8.29 4.82
N ALA A 123 -7.69 -7.65 5.84
CA ALA A 123 -6.48 -6.83 5.71
C ALA A 123 -5.32 -7.52 4.98
N LEU A 124 -5.04 -8.81 5.30
CA LEU A 124 -3.98 -9.55 4.63
C LEU A 124 -4.30 -9.83 3.15
N TYR A 125 -5.56 -10.16 2.82
CA TYR A 125 -5.97 -10.38 1.44
C TYR A 125 -5.90 -9.09 0.61
N ASP A 126 -6.31 -7.95 1.18
CA ASP A 126 -6.19 -6.64 0.54
C ASP A 126 -4.71 -6.21 0.37
N ALA A 127 -3.85 -6.53 1.33
CA ALA A 127 -2.42 -6.31 1.20
C ALA A 127 -1.81 -7.16 0.06
N LEU A 128 -2.20 -8.43 -0.05
CA LEU A 128 -1.80 -9.30 -1.17
C LEU A 128 -2.32 -8.76 -2.51
N ALA A 129 -3.56 -8.30 -2.58
CA ALA A 129 -4.13 -7.67 -3.78
C ALA A 129 -3.33 -6.43 -4.20
N SER A 130 -2.94 -5.58 -3.23
CA SER A 130 -2.07 -4.43 -3.50
C SER A 130 -0.70 -4.84 -4.02
N ALA A 131 -0.09 -5.90 -3.46
CA ALA A 131 1.17 -6.46 -3.95
C ALA A 131 1.04 -7.04 -5.37
N VAL A 132 -0.06 -7.74 -5.67
CA VAL A 132 -0.34 -8.27 -7.01
C VAL A 132 -0.44 -7.14 -8.03
N LEU A 133 -1.09 -6.02 -7.68
CA LEU A 133 -1.14 -4.84 -8.55
C LEU A 133 0.27 -4.26 -8.80
N LEU A 134 1.12 -4.15 -7.79
CA LEU A 134 2.51 -3.70 -7.98
C LEU A 134 3.30 -4.62 -8.90
N LEU A 135 3.19 -5.93 -8.68
CA LEU A 135 3.86 -6.93 -9.54
C LEU A 135 3.32 -6.90 -10.97
N HIS A 136 2.03 -6.62 -11.16
CA HIS A 136 1.44 -6.51 -12.49
C HIS A 136 2.06 -5.38 -13.31
N LEU A 137 2.47 -4.26 -12.70
CA LEU A 137 3.13 -3.18 -13.44
C LEU A 137 4.40 -3.64 -14.16
N SER A 138 5.13 -4.60 -13.59
CA SER A 138 6.34 -5.15 -14.22
C SER A 138 6.08 -5.97 -15.49
N THR A 139 4.82 -6.34 -15.76
CA THR A 139 4.44 -7.05 -16.98
C THR A 139 4.31 -6.13 -18.20
N TYR A 140 4.27 -4.83 -17.99
CA TYR A 140 4.26 -3.84 -19.08
C TYR A 140 5.69 -3.53 -19.48
N GLU A 141 6.09 -3.97 -20.67
CA GLU A 141 7.44 -3.75 -21.20
C GLU A 141 7.80 -2.26 -21.26
N GLU A 142 6.84 -1.42 -21.58
CA GLU A 142 6.99 0.04 -21.66
C GLU A 142 7.31 0.68 -20.30
N LEU A 143 6.75 0.14 -19.21
CA LEU A 143 6.95 0.64 -17.86
C LEU A 143 8.15 -0.01 -17.16
N SER A 144 8.53 -1.23 -17.56
CA SER A 144 9.51 -2.04 -16.84
C SER A 144 10.86 -1.36 -16.67
N LYS A 145 11.24 -0.49 -17.61
CA LYS A 145 12.50 0.27 -17.58
C LYS A 145 12.49 1.42 -16.59
N ASP A 146 11.30 1.97 -16.31
CA ASP A 146 11.10 3.13 -15.45
C ASP A 146 10.76 2.76 -14.02
N ILE A 147 10.36 1.49 -13.77
CA ILE A 147 9.97 1.01 -12.44
C ILE A 147 11.18 0.98 -11.52
N THR A 148 11.36 2.08 -10.80
CA THR A 148 12.28 2.22 -9.68
C THR A 148 11.51 2.61 -8.43
N LEU A 149 12.10 2.41 -7.25
CA LEU A 149 11.45 2.81 -6.01
C LEU A 149 11.12 4.32 -5.97
N PRO A 150 12.03 5.24 -6.36
CA PRO A 150 11.68 6.66 -6.45
C PRO A 150 10.54 6.95 -7.42
N TRP A 151 10.50 6.27 -8.57
CA TRP A 151 9.41 6.43 -9.54
C TRP A 151 8.07 5.97 -8.96
N LEU A 152 8.02 4.79 -8.31
CA LEU A 152 6.81 4.28 -7.65
C LEU A 152 6.29 5.25 -6.59
N LEU A 153 7.18 5.79 -5.76
CA LEU A 153 6.82 6.78 -4.74
C LEU A 153 6.31 8.09 -5.37
N ALA A 154 6.96 8.56 -6.43
CA ALA A 154 6.52 9.76 -7.14
C ALA A 154 5.13 9.57 -7.76
N GLN A 155 4.88 8.42 -8.41
CA GLN A 155 3.58 8.09 -8.98
C GLN A 155 2.48 7.85 -7.93
N SER A 156 2.84 7.63 -6.68
CA SER A 156 1.90 7.47 -5.55
C SER A 156 1.33 8.81 -5.06
N PHE A 157 1.79 9.96 -5.57
CA PHE A 157 1.19 11.25 -5.24
C PHE A 157 -0.06 11.52 -6.09
N ALA A 158 -1.18 11.84 -5.44
CA ALA A 158 -2.40 12.28 -6.12
C ALA A 158 -2.20 13.60 -6.88
N SER A 159 -1.39 14.51 -6.33
CA SER A 159 -1.11 15.82 -6.95
C SER A 159 -0.10 15.70 -8.09
N SER A 160 -0.46 16.17 -9.29
CA SER A 160 0.44 16.23 -10.43
C SER A 160 1.69 17.11 -10.16
N ALA A 161 1.53 18.22 -9.43
CA ALA A 161 2.65 19.08 -9.06
C ALA A 161 3.65 18.34 -8.15
N LYS A 162 3.18 17.62 -7.14
CA LYS A 162 4.04 16.81 -6.26
C LYS A 162 4.74 15.68 -7.02
N ARG A 163 4.06 15.06 -8.00
CA ARG A 163 4.69 14.04 -8.86
C ARG A 163 5.84 14.61 -9.66
N GLN A 164 5.63 15.75 -10.31
CA GLN A 164 6.66 16.40 -11.10
C GLN A 164 7.85 16.82 -10.24
N GLU A 165 7.62 17.43 -9.08
CA GLU A 165 8.67 17.79 -8.12
C GLU A 165 9.50 16.57 -7.69
N ALA A 166 8.83 15.46 -7.35
CA ALA A 166 9.49 14.22 -6.94
C ALA A 166 10.34 13.61 -8.06
N LEU A 167 9.86 13.64 -9.31
CA LEU A 167 10.60 13.12 -10.47
C LEU A 167 11.80 14.01 -10.84
N GLN A 168 11.64 15.32 -10.76
CA GLN A 168 12.74 16.27 -11.04
C GLN A 168 13.85 16.21 -9.99
N GLY A 169 13.49 16.01 -8.72
CA GLY A 169 14.47 15.89 -7.63
C GLY A 169 15.37 14.65 -7.70
N ASN A 170 15.05 13.69 -8.56
CA ASN A 170 15.86 12.49 -8.80
C ASN A 170 16.83 12.62 -9.99
N LEU A 171 16.82 13.76 -10.69
CA LEU A 171 17.69 14.02 -11.86
C LEU A 171 18.95 14.83 -11.49
N LEU A 172 19.12 15.19 -10.22
CA LEU A 172 20.28 15.90 -9.66
C LEU A 172 21.07 14.99 -8.70
#